data_36082f9aaf69ea9fb7d313e3159dce47
#
_entry.id   36082f9aaf69ea9fb7d313e3159dce47
#
_cell.length_a   1.000
_cell.length_b   1.000
_cell.length_c   1.000
_cell.angle_alpha   90.00
_cell.angle_beta   90.00
_cell.angle_gamma   90.00
#
_symmetry.space_group_name_H-M   'P 1'
#
loop_
_entity.id
_entity.type
_entity.pdbx_description
1 polymer ?
#
loop_
_entity_poly.entity_id
_entity_poly.type
_entity_poly.pdbx_seq_one_letter_code
_entity_poly.pdbx_strand_id
1 'polypeptide(L)'
;MYREKLSGVFAPVTTPFDEKGEVSYRALEENIKKLNSSRLRGYLILGTNGEFKSLTETERREVLETVIRVAAKDKVVMAGTGRESTKESIVATREAASIGAHFASLIAPSFFAKKMTDPVLLNHFRQISDDSSIPVLLYNNPDVAVVTYSTGLIGEIAKHPNIVGMKDTSKGNFASYVLAAGPDFNLLAGSAGFFFEALVMGGVGGVLSIANFAPDACCKVYDLWKAGKLEEARKEQFRLMTLNQKVSGKFGVAGVKAAMDLAGFYGGPPRSPLLPLTADEKRKLIEDLLASGFLENKSFV
;
A
#
# COMPACT_ATOMS: atom_id res chain seq x y z
N MET A 1 -9.08 10.07 -17.01
CA MET A 1 -8.96 10.97 -15.84
C MET A 1 -8.25 10.33 -14.66
N TYR A 2 -8.66 9.16 -14.14
CA TYR A 2 -8.04 8.53 -12.96
C TYR A 2 -6.70 7.86 -13.25
N ARG A 3 -6.50 7.31 -14.46
CA ARG A 3 -5.27 6.63 -14.86
C ARG A 3 -4.01 7.46 -14.60
N GLU A 4 -4.02 8.73 -14.96
CA GLU A 4 -2.89 9.62 -14.75
C GLU A 4 -2.59 9.82 -13.24
N LYS A 5 -3.63 10.02 -12.43
CA LYS A 5 -3.49 10.15 -10.97
C LYS A 5 -2.95 8.88 -10.31
N LEU A 6 -3.26 7.71 -10.85
CA LEU A 6 -2.89 6.40 -10.33
C LEU A 6 -1.59 5.84 -10.94
N SER A 7 -1.03 6.51 -11.97
CA SER A 7 0.20 6.11 -12.63
C SER A 7 1.43 6.47 -11.81
N GLY A 8 2.22 5.46 -11.39
CA GLY A 8 3.43 5.66 -10.61
C GLY A 8 3.51 4.78 -9.35
N VAL A 9 4.36 5.19 -8.42
CA VAL A 9 4.63 4.45 -7.18
C VAL A 9 4.02 5.15 -5.99
N PHE A 10 3.38 4.39 -5.11
CA PHE A 10 2.79 4.85 -3.86
C PHE A 10 3.42 4.11 -2.68
N ALA A 11 3.67 4.82 -1.59
CA ALA A 11 4.04 4.20 -0.33
C ALA A 11 2.78 3.86 0.49
N PRO A 12 2.57 2.60 0.90
CA PRO A 12 1.59 2.26 1.92
C PRO A 12 2.18 2.62 3.28
N VAL A 13 1.93 3.86 3.72
CA VAL A 13 2.60 4.48 4.86
C VAL A 13 2.38 3.70 6.15
N THR A 14 3.46 3.48 6.90
CA THR A 14 3.42 2.91 8.24
C THR A 14 2.86 3.93 9.24
N THR A 15 2.19 3.46 10.29
CA THR A 15 1.84 4.30 11.43
C THR A 15 2.96 4.22 12.47
N PRO A 16 3.67 5.32 12.76
CA PRO A 16 4.67 5.34 13.82
C PRO A 16 4.00 5.22 15.20
N PHE A 17 4.52 4.30 16.03
CA PHE A 17 4.14 4.20 17.44
C PHE A 17 5.36 4.50 18.32
N ASP A 18 5.10 5.05 19.50
CA ASP A 18 6.11 5.18 20.55
C ASP A 18 6.27 3.86 21.36
N GLU A 19 7.16 3.87 22.33
CA GLU A 19 7.42 2.70 23.19
C GLU A 19 6.22 2.30 24.09
N LYS A 20 5.21 3.17 24.21
CA LYS A 20 3.96 2.88 24.94
C LYS A 20 2.87 2.36 24.00
N GLY A 21 3.15 2.30 22.69
CA GLY A 21 2.19 1.92 21.66
C GLY A 21 1.24 3.05 21.24
N GLU A 22 1.50 4.30 21.64
CA GLU A 22 0.70 5.45 21.22
C GLU A 22 1.15 5.95 19.84
N VAL A 23 0.22 6.51 19.06
CA VAL A 23 0.54 7.04 17.72
C VAL A 23 1.41 8.28 17.84
N SER A 24 2.59 8.26 17.22
CA SER A 24 3.47 9.41 17.13
C SER A 24 3.15 10.24 15.88
N TYR A 25 2.17 11.14 16.00
CA TYR A 25 1.78 12.04 14.90
C TYR A 25 2.91 12.93 14.42
N ARG A 26 3.81 13.36 15.33
CA ARG A 26 5.00 14.12 14.98
C ARG A 26 5.95 13.33 14.07
N ALA A 27 6.22 12.07 14.42
CA ALA A 27 7.08 11.21 13.60
C ALA A 27 6.41 10.90 12.25
N LEU A 28 5.09 10.71 12.21
CA LEU A 28 4.34 10.56 10.98
C LEU A 28 4.49 11.79 10.07
N GLU A 29 4.31 12.99 10.63
CA GLU A 29 4.48 14.24 9.89
C GLU A 29 5.90 14.38 9.32
N GLU A 30 6.93 14.09 10.12
CA GLU A 30 8.33 14.16 9.70
C GLU A 30 8.63 13.14 8.59
N ASN A 31 8.08 11.91 8.68
CA ASN A 31 8.22 10.90 7.64
C ASN A 31 7.57 11.34 6.32
N ILE A 32 6.35 11.88 6.37
CA ILE A 32 5.66 12.37 5.16
C ILE A 32 6.42 13.55 4.54
N LYS A 33 6.95 14.50 5.34
CA LYS A 33 7.77 15.60 4.84
C LYS A 33 9.00 15.08 4.09
N LYS A 34 9.67 14.04 4.59
CA LYS A 34 10.79 13.40 3.88
C LYS A 34 10.34 12.71 2.59
N LEU A 35 9.22 11.96 2.63
CA LEU A 35 8.68 11.28 1.46
C LEU A 35 8.17 12.25 0.38
N ASN A 36 7.74 13.47 0.77
CA ASN A 36 7.30 14.49 -0.19
C ASN A 36 8.40 14.87 -1.20
N SER A 37 9.67 14.84 -0.81
CA SER A 37 10.81 15.16 -1.69
C SER A 37 11.15 14.02 -2.66
N SER A 38 10.56 12.84 -2.49
CA SER A 38 10.77 11.71 -3.39
C SER A 38 9.88 11.78 -4.63
N ARG A 39 10.19 10.95 -5.64
CA ARG A 39 9.42 10.83 -6.88
C ARG A 39 8.14 9.99 -6.74
N LEU A 40 7.73 9.65 -5.52
CA LEU A 40 6.47 8.96 -5.27
C LEU A 40 5.29 9.75 -5.84
N ARG A 41 4.34 9.04 -6.42
CA ARG A 41 3.08 9.63 -6.87
C ARG A 41 2.19 10.01 -5.68
N GLY A 42 2.32 9.31 -4.57
CA GLY A 42 1.54 9.58 -3.37
C GLY A 42 1.61 8.47 -2.34
N TYR A 43 0.56 8.38 -1.55
CA TYR A 43 0.50 7.57 -0.34
C TYR A 43 -0.79 6.75 -0.28
N LEU A 44 -0.71 5.53 0.28
CA LEU A 44 -1.87 4.81 0.80
C LEU A 44 -1.79 4.83 2.33
N ILE A 45 -2.75 5.49 2.96
CA ILE A 45 -2.85 5.61 4.41
C ILE A 45 -3.87 4.61 4.93
N LEU A 46 -3.68 4.12 6.15
CA LEU A 46 -4.57 3.13 6.78
C LEU A 46 -4.64 1.81 5.99
N GLY A 47 -3.53 1.44 5.33
CA GLY A 47 -3.36 0.11 4.75
C GLY A 47 -2.77 -0.88 5.76
N THR A 48 -2.38 -2.08 5.28
CA THR A 48 -1.79 -3.13 6.12
C THR A 48 -0.50 -2.67 6.80
N ASN A 49 0.38 -1.97 6.08
CA ASN A 49 1.61 -1.42 6.68
C ASN A 49 1.33 -0.32 7.71
N GLY A 50 0.20 0.36 7.61
CA GLY A 50 -0.27 1.32 8.60
C GLY A 50 -0.91 0.68 9.82
N GLU A 51 -0.91 -0.65 9.91
CA GLU A 51 -1.47 -1.41 11.04
C GLU A 51 -2.91 -0.98 11.39
N PHE A 52 -3.70 -0.66 10.35
CA PHE A 52 -5.00 0.03 10.51
C PHE A 52 -6.00 -0.72 11.40
N LYS A 53 -5.92 -2.06 11.47
CA LYS A 53 -6.78 -2.87 12.34
C LYS A 53 -6.42 -2.73 13.83
N SER A 54 -5.21 -2.25 14.14
CA SER A 54 -4.74 -1.98 15.50
C SER A 54 -5.00 -0.53 15.96
N LEU A 55 -5.64 0.28 15.12
CA LEU A 55 -5.99 1.68 15.44
C LEU A 55 -7.45 1.80 15.83
N THR A 56 -7.75 2.69 16.81
CA THR A 56 -9.10 3.15 17.08
C THR A 56 -9.62 4.03 15.92
N GLU A 57 -10.93 4.26 15.85
CA GLU A 57 -11.48 5.13 14.79
C GLU A 57 -10.97 6.58 14.92
N THR A 58 -10.78 7.06 16.16
CA THR A 58 -10.19 8.39 16.41
C THR A 58 -8.77 8.47 15.87
N GLU A 59 -7.92 7.48 16.17
CA GLU A 59 -6.55 7.43 15.65
C GLU A 59 -6.50 7.34 14.13
N ARG A 60 -7.41 6.56 13.52
CA ARG A 60 -7.50 6.47 12.04
C ARG A 60 -7.78 7.83 11.42
N ARG A 61 -8.74 8.56 11.97
CA ARG A 61 -9.05 9.92 11.53
C ARG A 61 -7.85 10.84 11.68
N GLU A 62 -7.25 10.91 12.86
CA GLU A 62 -6.12 11.79 13.16
C GLU A 62 -4.87 11.48 12.33
N VAL A 63 -4.60 10.18 12.05
CA VAL A 63 -3.54 9.75 11.13
C VAL A 63 -3.80 10.28 9.72
N LEU A 64 -5.03 10.16 9.21
CA LEU A 64 -5.37 10.66 7.87
C LEU A 64 -5.31 12.19 7.81
N GLU A 65 -5.87 12.90 8.78
CA GLU A 65 -5.81 14.36 8.90
C GLU A 65 -4.36 14.86 8.93
N THR A 66 -3.49 14.18 9.70
CA THR A 66 -2.06 14.51 9.78
C THR A 66 -1.40 14.40 8.41
N VAL A 67 -1.65 13.31 7.68
CA VAL A 67 -1.04 13.13 6.35
C VAL A 67 -1.61 14.12 5.34
N ILE A 68 -2.91 14.34 5.30
CA ILE A 68 -3.54 15.31 4.36
C ILE A 68 -2.99 16.72 4.60
N ARG A 69 -2.79 17.12 5.85
CA ARG A 69 -2.26 18.43 6.22
C ARG A 69 -0.83 18.67 5.71
N VAL A 70 0.01 17.62 5.65
CA VAL A 70 1.44 17.76 5.33
C VAL A 70 1.86 17.18 3.99
N ALA A 71 1.00 16.43 3.32
CA ALA A 71 1.27 15.91 1.98
C ALA A 71 1.46 17.09 1.00
N ALA A 72 2.47 17.00 0.14
CA ALA A 72 2.69 18.01 -0.89
C ALA A 72 1.53 17.99 -1.90
N LYS A 73 1.19 19.14 -2.49
CA LYS A 73 0.01 19.32 -3.35
C LYS A 73 -0.02 18.43 -4.59
N ASP A 74 1.14 17.95 -5.04
CA ASP A 74 1.29 17.04 -6.17
C ASP A 74 1.10 15.56 -5.78
N LYS A 75 1.01 15.25 -4.48
CA LYS A 75 0.86 13.88 -3.98
C LYS A 75 -0.61 13.46 -3.90
N VAL A 76 -0.89 12.27 -4.41
CA VAL A 76 -2.19 11.64 -4.30
C VAL A 76 -2.28 10.87 -2.98
N VAL A 77 -3.33 11.08 -2.20
CA VAL A 77 -3.58 10.35 -0.94
C VAL A 77 -4.78 9.42 -1.13
N MET A 78 -4.54 8.12 -0.92
CA MET A 78 -5.55 7.09 -0.85
C MET A 78 -5.78 6.73 0.63
N ALA A 79 -7.02 6.56 1.05
CA ALA A 79 -7.36 6.18 2.44
C ALA A 79 -7.95 4.78 2.50
N GLY A 80 -7.44 3.91 3.37
CA GLY A 80 -8.02 2.61 3.68
C GLY A 80 -9.29 2.76 4.51
N THR A 81 -10.44 2.52 3.89
CA THR A 81 -11.76 2.74 4.50
C THR A 81 -12.58 1.46 4.67
N GLY A 82 -12.04 0.29 4.25
CA GLY A 82 -12.70 -1.00 4.45
C GLY A 82 -12.86 -1.35 5.93
N ARG A 83 -14.06 -1.76 6.31
CA ARG A 83 -14.43 -2.26 7.63
C ARG A 83 -15.14 -3.60 7.48
N GLU A 84 -15.46 -4.26 8.59
CA GLU A 84 -16.15 -5.55 8.57
C GLU A 84 -17.63 -5.44 8.17
N SER A 85 -18.24 -4.25 8.26
CA SER A 85 -19.59 -4.02 7.78
C SER A 85 -19.66 -2.99 6.66
N THR A 86 -20.66 -3.13 5.77
CA THR A 86 -20.94 -2.17 4.70
C THR A 86 -21.21 -0.78 5.28
N LYS A 87 -22.01 -0.72 6.36
CA LYS A 87 -22.38 0.54 7.01
C LYS A 87 -21.17 1.30 7.54
N GLU A 88 -20.26 0.63 8.25
CA GLU A 88 -19.07 1.27 8.79
C GLU A 88 -18.09 1.66 7.69
N SER A 89 -17.99 0.87 6.62
CA SER A 89 -17.17 1.21 5.44
C SER A 89 -17.71 2.47 4.74
N ILE A 90 -19.04 2.64 4.63
CA ILE A 90 -19.67 3.86 4.13
C ILE A 90 -19.30 5.06 5.00
N VAL A 91 -19.46 4.94 6.33
CA VAL A 91 -19.12 6.02 7.28
C VAL A 91 -17.65 6.41 7.15
N ALA A 92 -16.74 5.43 7.17
CA ALA A 92 -15.30 5.67 7.04
C ALA A 92 -14.93 6.29 5.67
N THR A 93 -15.63 5.92 4.60
CA THR A 93 -15.40 6.49 3.26
C THR A 93 -15.86 7.94 3.17
N ARG A 94 -17.03 8.27 3.73
CA ARG A 94 -17.52 9.65 3.83
C ARG A 94 -16.56 10.52 4.66
N GLU A 95 -16.09 10.01 5.78
CA GLU A 95 -15.14 10.71 6.64
C GLU A 95 -13.83 10.97 5.89
N ALA A 96 -13.25 9.95 5.24
CA ALA A 96 -12.04 10.11 4.44
C ALA A 96 -12.20 11.14 3.32
N ALA A 97 -13.35 11.17 2.65
CA ALA A 97 -13.67 12.17 1.64
C ALA A 97 -13.73 13.59 2.25
N SER A 98 -14.36 13.75 3.41
CA SER A 98 -14.49 15.05 4.10
C SER A 98 -13.14 15.58 4.59
N ILE A 99 -12.20 14.72 4.96
CA ILE A 99 -10.83 15.07 5.35
C ILE A 99 -9.99 15.48 4.13
N GLY A 100 -10.35 15.04 2.92
CA GLY A 100 -9.68 15.41 1.68
C GLY A 100 -8.88 14.28 1.03
N ALA A 101 -9.17 13.02 1.33
CA ALA A 101 -8.60 11.90 0.60
C ALA A 101 -9.03 11.94 -0.88
N HIS A 102 -8.13 11.59 -1.77
CA HIS A 102 -8.39 11.58 -3.22
C HIS A 102 -9.07 10.29 -3.68
N PHE A 103 -8.84 9.18 -2.99
CA PHE A 103 -9.41 7.87 -3.26
C PHE A 103 -9.69 7.12 -1.95
N ALA A 104 -10.77 6.36 -1.91
CA ALA A 104 -10.99 5.34 -0.90
C ALA A 104 -10.37 4.01 -1.34
N SER A 105 -9.83 3.23 -0.42
CA SER A 105 -9.29 1.89 -0.67
C SER A 105 -10.01 0.87 0.20
N LEU A 106 -10.71 -0.08 -0.43
CA LEU A 106 -11.56 -1.06 0.24
C LEU A 106 -10.94 -2.46 0.19
N ILE A 107 -10.54 -2.98 1.34
CA ILE A 107 -10.25 -4.40 1.53
C ILE A 107 -11.56 -5.14 1.87
N ALA A 108 -11.67 -6.41 1.49
CA ALA A 108 -12.84 -7.22 1.84
C ALA A 108 -12.96 -7.43 3.35
N PRO A 109 -14.20 -7.53 3.90
CA PRO A 109 -14.43 -8.04 5.23
C PRO A 109 -13.81 -9.43 5.41
N SER A 110 -13.21 -9.70 6.55
CA SER A 110 -12.42 -10.92 6.77
C SER A 110 -12.93 -11.81 7.89
N PHE A 111 -13.74 -11.28 8.82
CA PHE A 111 -14.22 -12.05 9.96
C PHE A 111 -15.12 -13.23 9.51
N PHE A 112 -16.01 -13.01 8.55
CA PHE A 112 -16.84 -14.05 7.95
C PHE A 112 -16.32 -14.47 6.55
N ALA A 113 -15.00 -14.62 6.38
CA ALA A 113 -14.36 -14.86 5.08
C ALA A 113 -15.04 -15.93 4.21
N LYS A 114 -15.43 -17.06 4.81
CA LYS A 114 -16.14 -18.16 4.11
C LYS A 114 -17.52 -17.76 3.55
N LYS A 115 -18.10 -16.67 4.01
CA LYS A 115 -19.39 -16.14 3.54
C LYS A 115 -19.22 -14.99 2.54
N MET A 116 -17.98 -14.53 2.32
CA MET A 116 -17.67 -13.46 1.36
C MET A 116 -17.63 -14.03 -0.06
N THR A 117 -18.77 -14.48 -0.55
CA THR A 117 -18.95 -14.94 -1.94
C THR A 117 -18.99 -13.76 -2.91
N ASP A 118 -18.81 -14.01 -4.20
CA ASP A 118 -18.83 -12.95 -5.22
C ASP A 118 -20.10 -12.09 -5.17
N PRO A 119 -21.32 -12.62 -5.06
CA PRO A 119 -22.52 -11.79 -4.93
C PRO A 119 -22.51 -10.91 -3.67
N VAL A 120 -21.99 -11.43 -2.54
CA VAL A 120 -21.91 -10.66 -1.28
C VAL A 120 -20.91 -9.53 -1.42
N LEU A 121 -19.73 -9.80 -1.97
CA LEU A 121 -18.70 -8.79 -2.19
C LEU A 121 -19.13 -7.74 -3.22
N LEU A 122 -19.77 -8.18 -4.32
CA LEU A 122 -20.28 -7.27 -5.34
C LEU A 122 -21.29 -6.27 -4.75
N ASN A 123 -22.24 -6.78 -3.95
CA ASN A 123 -23.23 -5.95 -3.27
C ASN A 123 -22.56 -4.99 -2.25
N HIS A 124 -21.60 -5.50 -1.45
CA HIS A 124 -20.85 -4.71 -0.47
C HIS A 124 -20.11 -3.53 -1.13
N PHE A 125 -19.31 -3.82 -2.16
CA PHE A 125 -18.53 -2.78 -2.83
C PHE A 125 -19.40 -1.79 -3.60
N ARG A 126 -20.48 -2.24 -4.25
CA ARG A 126 -21.42 -1.35 -4.94
C ARG A 126 -22.07 -0.37 -3.96
N GLN A 127 -22.63 -0.83 -2.86
CA GLN A 127 -23.29 0.05 -1.90
C GLN A 127 -22.35 1.13 -1.34
N ILE A 128 -21.08 0.79 -1.06
CA ILE A 128 -20.10 1.77 -0.59
C ILE A 128 -19.76 2.76 -1.70
N SER A 129 -19.63 2.29 -2.92
CA SER A 129 -19.22 3.12 -4.05
C SER A 129 -20.34 4.00 -4.59
N ASP A 130 -21.60 3.56 -4.49
CA ASP A 130 -22.79 4.37 -4.80
C ASP A 130 -22.91 5.58 -3.85
N ASP A 131 -22.51 5.39 -2.60
CA ASP A 131 -22.56 6.41 -1.55
C ASP A 131 -21.33 7.34 -1.54
N SER A 132 -20.23 6.90 -2.13
CA SER A 132 -18.96 7.62 -2.04
C SER A 132 -18.88 8.82 -2.96
N SER A 133 -18.51 9.98 -2.40
CA SER A 133 -18.22 11.20 -3.18
C SER A 133 -16.81 11.22 -3.78
N ILE A 134 -15.96 10.26 -3.45
CA ILE A 134 -14.61 10.08 -4.02
C ILE A 134 -14.50 8.71 -4.71
N PRO A 135 -13.65 8.58 -5.74
CA PRO A 135 -13.47 7.30 -6.43
C PRO A 135 -12.90 6.23 -5.53
N VAL A 136 -13.31 5.00 -5.76
CA VAL A 136 -13.00 3.82 -4.96
C VAL A 136 -12.00 2.92 -5.69
N LEU A 137 -11.02 2.43 -4.95
CA LEU A 137 -10.09 1.38 -5.33
C LEU A 137 -10.36 0.14 -4.47
N LEU A 138 -10.42 -1.02 -5.06
CA LEU A 138 -10.42 -2.25 -4.29
C LEU A 138 -9.00 -2.60 -3.83
N TYR A 139 -8.91 -3.34 -2.74
CA TYR A 139 -7.66 -3.92 -2.27
C TYR A 139 -7.80 -5.44 -2.12
N ASN A 140 -7.22 -6.16 -3.06
CA ASN A 140 -7.14 -7.62 -3.02
C ASN A 140 -5.87 -8.05 -2.30
N ASN A 141 -6.03 -8.61 -1.10
CA ASN A 141 -4.93 -9.15 -0.31
C ASN A 141 -5.35 -10.46 0.37
N PRO A 142 -5.24 -11.58 -0.33
CA PRO A 142 -5.64 -12.88 0.21
C PRO A 142 -4.91 -13.32 1.47
N ASP A 143 -3.64 -12.89 1.63
CA ASP A 143 -2.84 -13.25 2.81
C ASP A 143 -3.37 -12.60 4.11
N VAL A 144 -4.15 -11.52 3.99
CA VAL A 144 -4.68 -10.75 5.15
C VAL A 144 -6.19 -10.87 5.27
N ALA A 145 -6.91 -10.79 4.15
CA ALA A 145 -8.38 -10.86 4.17
C ALA A 145 -8.91 -12.29 4.09
N VAL A 146 -8.04 -13.28 3.77
CA VAL A 146 -8.43 -14.69 3.55
C VAL A 146 -9.51 -14.84 2.47
N VAL A 147 -9.65 -13.84 1.60
CA VAL A 147 -10.61 -13.80 0.49
C VAL A 147 -9.82 -13.45 -0.77
N THR A 148 -10.01 -14.22 -1.84
CA THR A 148 -9.47 -13.95 -3.16
C THR A 148 -10.62 -13.58 -4.09
N TYR A 149 -10.49 -12.46 -4.80
CA TYR A 149 -11.50 -12.05 -5.77
C TYR A 149 -11.43 -12.93 -7.01
N SER A 150 -12.57 -13.40 -7.50
CA SER A 150 -12.64 -14.08 -8.78
C SER A 150 -12.50 -13.08 -9.94
N THR A 151 -12.08 -13.55 -11.10
CA THR A 151 -12.05 -12.74 -12.33
C THR A 151 -13.45 -12.29 -12.74
N GLY A 152 -14.47 -13.16 -12.50
CA GLY A 152 -15.86 -12.81 -12.73
C GLY A 152 -16.34 -11.65 -11.87
N LEU A 153 -16.00 -11.65 -10.57
CA LEU A 153 -16.30 -10.54 -9.67
C LEU A 153 -15.65 -9.24 -10.16
N ILE A 154 -14.37 -9.30 -10.53
CA ILE A 154 -13.65 -8.10 -11.00
C ILE A 154 -14.25 -7.56 -12.30
N GLY A 155 -14.63 -8.43 -13.25
CA GLY A 155 -15.33 -8.02 -14.47
C GLY A 155 -16.67 -7.33 -14.21
N GLU A 156 -17.43 -7.76 -13.20
CA GLU A 156 -18.69 -7.13 -12.80
C GLU A 156 -18.47 -5.81 -12.05
N ILE A 157 -17.46 -5.76 -11.19
CA ILE A 157 -17.11 -4.56 -10.42
C ILE A 157 -16.57 -3.45 -11.32
N ALA A 158 -15.78 -3.78 -12.33
CA ALA A 158 -15.20 -2.82 -13.27
C ALA A 158 -16.25 -2.06 -14.11
N LYS A 159 -17.50 -2.54 -14.14
CA LYS A 159 -18.63 -1.83 -14.78
C LYS A 159 -19.16 -0.67 -13.95
N HIS A 160 -18.80 -0.59 -12.68
CA HIS A 160 -19.28 0.45 -11.77
C HIS A 160 -18.50 1.76 -11.98
N PRO A 161 -19.17 2.89 -12.26
CA PRO A 161 -18.50 4.14 -12.68
C PRO A 161 -17.57 4.72 -11.62
N ASN A 162 -17.85 4.49 -10.32
CA ASN A 162 -17.05 5.03 -9.22
C ASN A 162 -16.04 4.02 -8.64
N ILE A 163 -15.98 2.77 -9.15
CA ILE A 163 -14.90 1.82 -8.80
C ILE A 163 -13.88 1.85 -9.93
N VAL A 164 -12.78 2.56 -9.70
CA VAL A 164 -11.87 2.98 -10.78
C VAL A 164 -10.61 2.12 -10.90
N GLY A 165 -10.43 1.16 -10.00
CA GLY A 165 -9.27 0.29 -10.04
C GLY A 165 -9.11 -0.60 -8.81
N MET A 166 -7.98 -1.28 -8.75
CA MET A 166 -7.65 -2.21 -7.66
C MET A 166 -6.15 -2.26 -7.42
N LYS A 167 -5.75 -2.30 -6.14
CA LYS A 167 -4.45 -2.78 -5.70
C LYS A 167 -4.52 -4.31 -5.54
N ASP A 168 -3.66 -5.04 -6.24
CA ASP A 168 -3.62 -6.50 -6.16
C ASP A 168 -2.29 -7.00 -5.56
N THR A 169 -2.40 -7.86 -4.53
CA THR A 169 -1.27 -8.58 -3.93
C THR A 169 -1.36 -10.10 -4.15
N SER A 170 -2.37 -10.57 -4.87
CA SER A 170 -2.52 -11.99 -5.17
C SER A 170 -1.41 -12.46 -6.12
N LYS A 171 -0.84 -13.61 -5.82
CA LYS A 171 0.23 -14.18 -6.64
C LYS A 171 -0.38 -14.87 -7.87
N GLY A 172 0.00 -14.42 -9.08
CA GLY A 172 -0.36 -15.08 -10.34
C GLY A 172 -1.70 -14.68 -10.98
N ASN A 173 -2.51 -13.83 -10.36
CA ASN A 173 -3.82 -13.45 -10.91
C ASN A 173 -3.82 -12.10 -11.65
N PHE A 174 -2.76 -11.32 -11.58
CA PHE A 174 -2.73 -9.94 -12.06
C PHE A 174 -3.14 -9.80 -13.54
N ALA A 175 -2.55 -10.58 -14.44
CA ALA A 175 -2.88 -10.56 -15.86
C ALA A 175 -4.34 -10.94 -16.13
N SER A 176 -4.88 -11.93 -15.40
CA SER A 176 -6.28 -12.34 -15.50
C SER A 176 -7.25 -11.23 -15.07
N TYR A 177 -6.86 -10.45 -14.05
CA TYR A 177 -7.66 -9.29 -13.63
C TYR A 177 -7.60 -8.15 -14.65
N VAL A 178 -6.43 -7.90 -15.29
CA VAL A 178 -6.34 -6.92 -16.38
C VAL A 178 -7.28 -7.27 -17.52
N LEU A 179 -7.31 -8.55 -17.92
CA LEU A 179 -8.19 -9.02 -19.00
C LEU A 179 -9.67 -8.92 -18.61
N ALA A 180 -10.03 -9.31 -17.39
CA ALA A 180 -11.42 -9.31 -16.94
C ALA A 180 -11.99 -7.90 -16.73
N ALA A 181 -11.17 -6.98 -16.22
CA ALA A 181 -11.62 -5.62 -15.89
C ALA A 181 -11.65 -4.66 -17.08
N GLY A 182 -10.87 -4.96 -18.12
CA GLY A 182 -10.76 -4.09 -19.31
C GLY A 182 -9.84 -2.88 -19.12
N PRO A 183 -9.66 -2.06 -20.19
CA PRO A 183 -8.59 -1.05 -20.26
C PRO A 183 -8.80 0.18 -19.36
N ASP A 184 -10.03 0.47 -18.96
CA ASP A 184 -10.36 1.67 -18.16
C ASP A 184 -10.20 1.43 -16.65
N PHE A 185 -10.05 0.18 -16.23
CA PHE A 185 -9.86 -0.19 -14.83
C PHE A 185 -8.37 -0.19 -14.47
N ASN A 186 -7.99 0.53 -13.42
CA ASN A 186 -6.59 0.77 -13.08
C ASN A 186 -6.08 -0.26 -12.08
N LEU A 187 -5.23 -1.19 -12.52
CA LEU A 187 -4.58 -2.14 -11.63
C LEU A 187 -3.22 -1.64 -11.16
N LEU A 188 -2.98 -1.75 -9.85
CA LEU A 188 -1.73 -1.41 -9.18
C LEU A 188 -1.13 -2.68 -8.55
N ALA A 189 0.16 -2.90 -8.78
CA ALA A 189 0.89 -3.95 -8.09
C ALA A 189 0.91 -3.70 -6.59
N GLY A 190 0.53 -4.68 -5.79
CA GLY A 190 0.54 -4.58 -4.32
C GLY A 190 1.84 -5.04 -3.67
N SER A 191 2.80 -5.52 -4.47
CA SER A 191 4.10 -5.99 -4.00
C SER A 191 5.22 -5.61 -4.96
N ALA A 192 6.36 -5.23 -4.39
CA ALA A 192 7.59 -5.01 -5.16
C ALA A 192 8.15 -6.30 -5.77
N GLY A 193 7.68 -7.47 -5.31
CA GLY A 193 8.13 -8.77 -5.81
C GLY A 193 7.76 -9.06 -7.27
N PHE A 194 6.71 -8.41 -7.80
CA PHE A 194 6.26 -8.58 -9.18
C PHE A 194 5.91 -7.24 -9.87
N PHE A 195 6.50 -6.15 -9.41
CA PHE A 195 6.11 -4.81 -9.85
C PHE A 195 6.35 -4.58 -11.35
N PHE A 196 7.54 -4.92 -11.87
CA PHE A 196 7.85 -4.78 -13.29
C PHE A 196 6.96 -5.69 -14.16
N GLU A 197 6.73 -6.93 -13.72
CA GLU A 197 5.84 -7.86 -14.39
C GLU A 197 4.41 -7.28 -14.51
N ALA A 198 3.90 -6.72 -13.40
CA ALA A 198 2.58 -6.08 -13.39
C ALA A 198 2.51 -4.89 -14.37
N LEU A 199 3.56 -4.07 -14.46
CA LEU A 199 3.61 -2.95 -15.41
C LEU A 199 3.58 -3.45 -16.85
N VAL A 200 4.33 -4.50 -17.17
CA VAL A 200 4.36 -5.12 -18.52
C VAL A 200 2.99 -5.72 -18.87
N MET A 201 2.27 -6.26 -17.89
CA MET A 201 0.92 -6.83 -18.08
C MET A 201 -0.21 -5.78 -18.11
N GLY A 202 0.11 -4.49 -18.10
CA GLY A 202 -0.89 -3.41 -18.22
C GLY A 202 -1.24 -2.69 -16.92
N GLY A 203 -0.54 -2.99 -15.83
CA GLY A 203 -0.64 -2.24 -14.58
C GLY A 203 -0.23 -0.78 -14.76
N VAL A 204 -0.85 0.11 -13.99
CA VAL A 204 -0.61 1.56 -14.08
C VAL A 204 0.46 2.04 -13.08
N GLY A 205 0.79 1.22 -12.08
CA GLY A 205 1.73 1.58 -11.02
C GLY A 205 1.78 0.53 -9.93
N GLY A 206 2.28 0.93 -8.75
CA GLY A 206 2.38 0.03 -7.60
C GLY A 206 2.24 0.73 -6.25
N VAL A 207 1.72 0.00 -5.28
CA VAL A 207 1.65 0.40 -3.86
C VAL A 207 2.58 -0.54 -3.09
N LEU A 208 3.81 -0.09 -2.85
CA LEU A 208 4.94 -0.95 -2.51
C LEU A 208 5.46 -0.70 -1.11
N SER A 209 5.48 -1.72 -0.24
CA SER A 209 5.93 -1.61 1.17
C SER A 209 7.33 -1.01 1.29
N ILE A 210 8.24 -1.38 0.38
CA ILE A 210 9.62 -0.88 0.35
C ILE A 210 9.68 0.63 0.09
N ALA A 211 8.68 1.22 -0.54
CA ALA A 211 8.65 2.65 -0.82
C ALA A 211 8.60 3.51 0.46
N ASN A 212 8.37 2.92 1.63
CA ASN A 212 8.48 3.62 2.91
C ASN A 212 9.93 3.98 3.29
N PHE A 213 10.92 3.23 2.79
CA PHE A 213 12.33 3.47 3.12
C PHE A 213 13.25 3.55 1.90
N ALA A 214 12.83 3.04 0.74
CA ALA A 214 13.57 3.05 -0.52
C ALA A 214 12.68 3.57 -1.69
N PRO A 215 12.09 4.77 -1.58
CA PRO A 215 11.16 5.29 -2.58
C PRO A 215 11.81 5.41 -3.96
N ASP A 216 13.06 5.87 -4.04
CA ASP A 216 13.76 6.08 -5.30
C ASP A 216 14.08 4.78 -6.04
N ALA A 217 14.37 3.70 -5.31
CA ALA A 217 14.57 2.37 -5.92
C ALA A 217 13.28 1.86 -6.58
N CYS A 218 12.14 2.07 -5.92
CA CYS A 218 10.84 1.72 -6.48
C CYS A 218 10.51 2.58 -7.72
N CYS A 219 10.69 3.89 -7.62
CA CYS A 219 10.43 4.81 -8.73
C CYS A 219 11.34 4.55 -9.93
N LYS A 220 12.58 4.14 -9.71
CA LYS A 220 13.53 3.82 -10.79
C LYS A 220 13.03 2.70 -11.70
N VAL A 221 12.42 1.65 -11.15
CA VAL A 221 11.82 0.57 -11.96
C VAL A 221 10.70 1.12 -12.85
N TYR A 222 9.82 1.96 -12.28
CA TYR A 222 8.72 2.58 -13.01
C TYR A 222 9.23 3.50 -14.12
N ASP A 223 10.19 4.38 -13.83
CA ASP A 223 10.71 5.35 -14.78
C ASP A 223 11.43 4.68 -15.95
N LEU A 224 12.22 3.64 -15.68
CA LEU A 224 12.92 2.86 -16.72
C LEU A 224 11.90 2.13 -17.61
N TRP A 225 10.88 1.49 -17.04
CA TRP A 225 9.80 0.89 -17.80
C TRP A 225 9.09 1.90 -18.69
N LYS A 226 8.69 3.05 -18.12
CA LYS A 226 8.00 4.13 -18.85
C LYS A 226 8.85 4.71 -19.99
N ALA A 227 10.17 4.73 -19.82
CA ALA A 227 11.11 5.17 -20.85
C ALA A 227 11.42 4.09 -21.91
N GLY A 228 10.79 2.91 -21.85
CA GLY A 228 11.04 1.80 -22.76
C GLY A 228 12.36 1.05 -22.52
N LYS A 229 13.09 1.36 -21.45
CA LYS A 229 14.37 0.75 -21.07
C LYS A 229 14.15 -0.57 -20.32
N LEU A 230 13.54 -1.54 -20.98
CA LEU A 230 13.02 -2.76 -20.35
C LEU A 230 14.11 -3.62 -19.71
N GLU A 231 15.29 -3.75 -20.33
CA GLU A 231 16.40 -4.54 -19.76
C GLU A 231 16.96 -3.90 -18.47
N GLU A 232 17.06 -2.57 -18.44
CA GLU A 232 17.48 -1.85 -17.25
C GLU A 232 16.40 -1.96 -16.14
N ALA A 233 15.13 -1.80 -16.50
CA ALA A 233 14.02 -1.97 -15.58
C ALA A 233 14.01 -3.38 -14.97
N ARG A 234 14.23 -4.43 -15.77
CA ARG A 234 14.31 -5.82 -15.32
C ARG A 234 15.46 -6.04 -14.31
N LYS A 235 16.64 -5.46 -14.57
CA LYS A 235 17.78 -5.53 -13.64
C LYS A 235 17.45 -4.87 -12.29
N GLU A 236 16.86 -3.69 -12.32
CA GLU A 236 16.44 -3.00 -11.08
C GLU A 236 15.31 -3.75 -10.38
N GLN A 237 14.38 -4.39 -11.12
CA GLN A 237 13.34 -5.23 -10.54
C GLN A 237 13.93 -6.40 -9.74
N PHE A 238 14.96 -7.07 -10.21
CA PHE A 238 15.58 -8.18 -9.46
C PHE A 238 16.20 -7.69 -8.14
N ARG A 239 16.83 -6.51 -8.15
CA ARG A 239 17.35 -5.88 -6.92
C ARG A 239 16.21 -5.56 -5.95
N LEU A 240 15.14 -4.95 -6.49
CA LEU A 240 13.96 -4.57 -5.69
C LEU A 240 13.25 -5.80 -5.11
N MET A 241 13.13 -6.88 -5.90
CA MET A 241 12.55 -8.16 -5.46
C MET A 241 13.36 -8.78 -4.33
N THR A 242 14.69 -8.81 -4.45
CA THR A 242 15.58 -9.32 -3.41
C THR A 242 15.42 -8.52 -2.11
N LEU A 243 15.40 -7.19 -2.21
CA LEU A 243 15.18 -6.31 -1.07
C LEU A 243 13.82 -6.55 -0.42
N ASN A 244 12.76 -6.69 -1.23
CA ASN A 244 11.42 -6.99 -0.73
C ASN A 244 11.34 -8.32 0.02
N GLN A 245 11.96 -9.37 -0.50
CA GLN A 245 11.98 -10.69 0.15
C GLN A 245 12.68 -10.64 1.51
N LYS A 246 13.80 -9.93 1.58
CA LYS A 246 14.63 -9.83 2.79
C LYS A 246 14.03 -8.94 3.88
N VAL A 247 13.20 -7.97 3.53
CA VAL A 247 12.58 -7.02 4.47
C VAL A 247 11.11 -7.39 4.68
N SER A 248 10.24 -6.95 3.78
CA SER A 248 8.78 -7.08 3.92
C SER A 248 8.33 -8.55 3.84
N GLY A 249 8.92 -9.35 2.96
CA GLY A 249 8.58 -10.76 2.79
C GLY A 249 8.96 -11.62 4.00
N LYS A 250 10.08 -11.32 4.64
CA LYS A 250 10.60 -12.10 5.76
C LYS A 250 10.06 -11.64 7.12
N PHE A 251 9.97 -10.32 7.34
CA PHE A 251 9.71 -9.73 8.64
C PHE A 251 8.42 -8.88 8.69
N GLY A 252 7.65 -8.84 7.59
CA GLY A 252 6.40 -8.08 7.56
C GLY A 252 6.58 -6.59 7.87
N VAL A 253 5.61 -6.01 8.56
CA VAL A 253 5.62 -4.59 8.94
C VAL A 253 6.75 -4.25 9.91
N ALA A 254 7.12 -5.15 10.82
CA ALA A 254 8.23 -4.94 11.75
C ALA A 254 9.56 -4.77 11.00
N GLY A 255 9.79 -5.55 9.93
CA GLY A 255 10.96 -5.40 9.07
C GLY A 255 10.96 -4.10 8.30
N VAL A 256 9.81 -3.67 7.78
CA VAL A 256 9.68 -2.39 7.08
C VAL A 256 9.99 -1.23 8.03
N LYS A 257 9.46 -1.23 9.25
CA LYS A 257 9.73 -0.22 10.28
C LYS A 257 11.21 -0.18 10.67
N ALA A 258 11.82 -1.35 10.94
CA ALA A 258 13.25 -1.41 11.24
C ALA A 258 14.12 -0.90 10.08
N ALA A 259 13.76 -1.19 8.83
CA ALA A 259 14.45 -0.66 7.66
C ALA A 259 14.26 0.86 7.51
N MET A 260 13.10 1.41 7.90
CA MET A 260 12.86 2.84 7.95
C MET A 260 13.79 3.54 8.93
N ASP A 261 13.98 2.98 10.14
CA ASP A 261 14.92 3.53 11.13
C ASP A 261 16.34 3.57 10.58
N LEU A 262 16.78 2.50 9.91
CA LEU A 262 18.10 2.42 9.27
C LEU A 262 18.27 3.40 8.09
N ALA A 263 17.17 3.74 7.40
CA ALA A 263 17.15 4.68 6.29
C ALA A 263 16.95 6.15 6.72
N GLY A 264 16.91 6.42 8.04
CA GLY A 264 16.79 7.77 8.58
C GLY A 264 15.35 8.30 8.67
N PHE A 265 14.36 7.45 8.53
CA PHE A 265 12.96 7.71 8.90
C PHE A 265 12.71 7.28 10.35
N TYR A 266 11.53 7.53 10.85
CA TYR A 266 11.08 6.93 12.10
C TYR A 266 10.14 5.75 11.80
N GLY A 267 10.61 4.51 11.98
CA GLY A 267 9.77 3.32 11.90
C GLY A 267 9.07 3.05 13.22
N GLY A 268 9.85 3.02 14.30
CA GLY A 268 9.40 2.69 15.64
C GLY A 268 8.95 1.23 15.78
N PRO A 269 8.48 0.82 16.98
CA PRO A 269 7.95 -0.53 17.18
C PRO A 269 6.61 -0.71 16.46
N PRO A 270 6.23 -1.93 16.03
CA PRO A 270 4.87 -2.24 15.69
C PRO A 270 3.99 -2.21 16.95
N ARG A 271 2.68 -1.98 16.80
CA ARG A 271 1.74 -2.04 17.92
C ARG A 271 1.44 -3.49 18.31
N SER A 272 1.41 -3.77 19.61
CA SER A 272 0.97 -5.09 20.14
C SER A 272 -0.40 -5.50 19.54
N PRO A 273 -0.58 -6.80 19.19
CA PRO A 273 0.21 -7.96 19.56
C PRO A 273 1.44 -8.24 18.67
N LEU A 274 1.70 -7.41 17.65
CA LEU A 274 2.92 -7.56 16.87
C LEU A 274 4.15 -7.20 17.73
N LEU A 275 5.25 -7.92 17.49
CA LEU A 275 6.49 -7.69 18.19
C LEU A 275 7.52 -7.01 17.29
N PRO A 276 8.40 -6.16 17.84
CA PRO A 276 9.57 -5.67 17.11
C PRO A 276 10.53 -6.81 16.78
N LEU A 277 11.45 -6.60 15.85
CA LEU A 277 12.50 -7.55 15.55
C LEU A 277 13.37 -7.80 16.79
N THR A 278 13.72 -9.06 17.02
CA THR A 278 14.76 -9.43 18.00
C THR A 278 16.12 -8.85 17.58
N ALA A 279 17.07 -8.82 18.51
CA ALA A 279 18.43 -8.33 18.21
C ALA A 279 19.09 -9.13 17.07
N ASP A 280 18.87 -10.45 17.01
CA ASP A 280 19.41 -11.31 15.97
C ASP A 280 18.74 -11.04 14.60
N GLU A 281 17.43 -10.86 14.57
CA GLU A 281 16.70 -10.52 13.35
C GLU A 281 17.10 -9.13 12.84
N LYS A 282 17.28 -8.16 13.72
CA LYS A 282 17.75 -6.81 13.35
C LYS A 282 19.17 -6.87 12.80
N ARG A 283 20.06 -7.63 13.39
CA ARG A 283 21.44 -7.86 12.87
C ARG A 283 21.37 -8.47 11.45
N LYS A 284 20.54 -9.52 11.28
CA LYS A 284 20.35 -10.15 9.97
C LYS A 284 19.77 -9.20 8.92
N LEU A 285 18.83 -8.35 9.31
CA LEU A 285 18.28 -7.32 8.44
C LEU A 285 19.37 -6.34 7.99
N ILE A 286 20.23 -5.87 8.90
CA ILE A 286 21.35 -4.96 8.58
C ILE A 286 22.31 -5.64 7.58
N GLU A 287 22.72 -6.88 7.83
CA GLU A 287 23.56 -7.64 6.89
C GLU A 287 22.93 -7.77 5.50
N ASP A 288 21.64 -8.09 5.45
CA ASP A 288 20.89 -8.22 4.22
C ASP A 288 20.77 -6.90 3.44
N LEU A 289 20.60 -5.77 4.14
CA LEU A 289 20.54 -4.43 3.54
C LEU A 289 21.91 -3.96 3.03
N LEU A 290 22.99 -4.24 3.76
CA LEU A 290 24.36 -3.98 3.32
C LEU A 290 24.72 -4.80 2.08
N ALA A 291 24.44 -6.11 2.10
CA ALA A 291 24.69 -7.02 0.96
C ALA A 291 23.90 -6.66 -0.30
N SER A 292 22.72 -6.01 -0.14
CA SER A 292 21.94 -5.52 -1.27
C SER A 292 22.41 -4.18 -1.85
N GLY A 293 23.40 -3.54 -1.19
CA GLY A 293 23.88 -2.20 -1.56
C GLY A 293 22.86 -1.08 -1.24
N PHE A 294 21.86 -1.37 -0.42
CA PHE A 294 20.89 -0.37 0.02
C PHE A 294 21.44 0.52 1.14
N LEU A 295 22.19 -0.06 2.07
CA LEU A 295 22.94 0.68 3.08
C LEU A 295 24.41 0.75 2.66
N GLU A 296 25.02 1.92 2.80
CA GLU A 296 26.47 2.07 2.74
C GLU A 296 27.07 1.60 4.09
N ASN A 297 28.33 1.12 4.08
CA ASN A 297 29.08 0.74 5.26
C ASN A 297 29.36 1.95 6.18
N LYS A 298 28.34 2.58 6.71
CA LYS A 298 28.47 3.50 7.86
C LYS A 298 28.36 2.63 9.10
N SER A 299 29.37 2.68 9.96
CA SER A 299 29.46 1.95 11.21
C SER A 299 28.14 2.04 12.00
N PHE A 300 27.30 1.02 11.88
CA PHE A 300 26.16 0.80 12.75
C PHE A 300 26.68 0.04 13.99
N VAL A 301 27.29 0.78 14.94
CA VAL A 301 27.67 0.30 16.26
C VAL A 301 26.68 0.83 17.27
#